data_69deb2419bd009066b5b1e8e7caf9ff8
#
_entry.id   69deb2419bd009066b5b1e8e7caf9ff8
#
_cell.length_a   1.000
_cell.length_b   1.000
_cell.length_c   1.000
_cell.angle_alpha   90.00
_cell.angle_beta   90.00
_cell.angle_gamma   90.00
#
_symmetry.space_group_name_H-M   'P 1'
#
loop_
_entity.id
_entity.type
_entity.pdbx_description
1 polymer ?
#
loop_
_entity_poly.entity_id
_entity_poly.type
_entity_poly.pdbx_seq_one_letter_code
_entity_poly.pdbx_strand_id
1 'polypeptide(L)'
;MYSIEIIIKLSPLPLIVQRKQQGDAKRLYDEVIGSIQKGNQRLIELTCEKVEDKKITVLVSEIIAVQIYEKTSSSGSSKRPGFSLQN
;
A
#
# COMPACT_ATOMS: atom_id res chain seq x y z
N MET A 1 -3.04 -13.00 1.60
CA MET A 1 -2.58 -11.74 2.23
C MET A 1 -2.75 -10.60 1.24
N TYR A 2 -3.24 -9.47 1.71
CA TYR A 2 -3.50 -8.34 0.83
C TYR A 2 -2.47 -7.25 1.07
N SER A 3 -1.93 -6.70 -0.01
CA SER A 3 -0.88 -5.69 0.06
C SER A 3 -1.44 -4.32 -0.29
N ILE A 4 -1.07 -3.31 0.48
CA ILE A 4 -1.36 -1.93 0.19
C ILE A 4 0.00 -1.28 -0.03
N GLU A 5 0.21 -0.76 -1.24
CA GLU A 5 1.48 -0.13 -1.60
C GLU A 5 1.29 1.37 -1.76
N ILE A 6 2.18 2.12 -1.16
CA ILE A 6 2.13 3.57 -1.20
C ILE A 6 3.38 4.06 -1.89
N ILE A 7 3.18 4.80 -2.96
CA ILE A 7 4.27 5.33 -3.77
C ILE A 7 4.53 6.77 -3.35
N ILE A 8 5.76 7.05 -2.98
CA ILE A 8 6.18 8.36 -2.50
C ILE A 8 6.99 9.06 -3.58
N LYS A 9 6.83 10.35 -3.70
CA LYS A 9 7.58 11.15 -4.65
C LYS A 9 9.07 10.88 -4.53
N LEU A 10 9.71 10.72 -5.64
CA LEU A 10 11.16 10.58 -5.73
C LEU A 10 11.73 9.37 -5.00
N SER A 11 10.89 8.46 -4.58
CA SER A 11 11.35 7.24 -3.94
C SER A 11 11.28 6.09 -4.94
N PRO A 12 12.34 5.35 -5.11
CA PRO A 12 12.33 4.25 -6.08
C PRO A 12 11.58 3.02 -5.59
N LEU A 13 11.31 2.92 -4.30
CA LEU A 13 10.67 1.74 -3.75
C LEU A 13 9.37 2.11 -3.06
N PRO A 14 8.33 1.32 -3.24
CA PRO A 14 7.08 1.59 -2.55
C PRO A 14 7.16 1.20 -1.09
N LEU A 15 6.32 1.82 -0.28
CA LEU A 15 6.12 1.40 1.10
C LEU A 15 4.99 0.40 1.08
N ILE A 16 5.16 -0.73 1.73
CA ILE A 16 4.18 -1.80 1.68
C ILE A 16 3.75 -2.22 3.06
N VAL A 17 2.45 -2.28 3.29
CA VAL A 17 1.90 -2.88 4.50
C VAL A 17 0.87 -3.90 4.05
N GLN A 18 0.59 -4.87 4.89
CA GLN A 18 -0.29 -5.97 4.51
C GLN A 18 -1.38 -6.21 5.54
N ARG A 19 -2.48 -6.76 5.07
CA ARG A 19 -3.61 -7.16 5.90
C ARG A 19 -4.01 -8.57 5.53
N LYS A 20 -4.48 -9.32 6.52
CA LYS A 20 -4.90 -10.70 6.29
C LYS A 20 -6.26 -10.78 5.64
N GLN A 21 -7.14 -9.87 6.00
CA GLN A 21 -8.51 -9.88 5.52
C GLN A 21 -8.75 -8.82 4.46
N GLN A 22 -9.50 -9.17 3.45
CA GLN A 22 -9.78 -8.25 2.36
C GLN A 22 -10.47 -6.98 2.84
N GLY A 23 -11.44 -7.14 3.73
CA GLY A 23 -12.17 -5.97 4.24
C GLY A 23 -11.28 -5.00 4.98
N ASP A 24 -10.33 -5.52 5.74
CA ASP A 24 -9.39 -4.66 6.49
C ASP A 24 -8.44 -3.96 5.53
N ALA A 25 -8.02 -4.65 4.48
CA ALA A 25 -7.13 -4.06 3.49
C ALA A 25 -7.84 -2.93 2.76
N LYS A 26 -9.09 -3.15 2.37
CA LYS A 26 -9.84 -2.14 1.66
C LYS A 26 -10.10 -0.94 2.56
N ARG A 27 -10.36 -1.18 3.84
CA ARG A 27 -10.57 -0.09 4.78
C ARG A 27 -9.32 0.77 4.91
N LEU A 28 -8.16 0.14 4.98
CA LEU A 28 -6.92 0.89 5.07
C LEU A 28 -6.67 1.68 3.78
N TYR A 29 -6.89 1.04 2.64
CA TYR A 29 -6.75 1.71 1.35
C TYR A 29 -7.64 2.95 1.31
N ASP A 30 -8.90 2.81 1.73
CA ASP A 30 -9.85 3.93 1.73
C ASP A 30 -9.42 5.03 2.69
N GLU A 31 -8.81 4.67 3.82
CA GLU A 31 -8.31 5.65 4.76
C GLU A 31 -7.20 6.49 4.15
N VAL A 32 -6.28 5.84 3.45
CA VAL A 32 -5.17 6.57 2.82
C VAL A 32 -5.71 7.51 1.74
N ILE A 33 -6.63 7.01 0.91
CA ILE A 33 -7.23 7.82 -0.13
C ILE A 33 -7.97 9.01 0.50
N GLY A 34 -8.71 8.75 1.57
CA GLY A 34 -9.43 9.82 2.26
C GLY A 34 -8.51 10.90 2.81
N SER A 35 -7.36 10.50 3.33
CA SER A 35 -6.39 11.46 3.84
C SER A 35 -5.86 12.36 2.73
N ILE A 36 -5.62 11.78 1.56
CA ILE A 36 -5.15 12.55 0.42
C ILE A 36 -6.23 13.51 -0.06
N GLN A 37 -7.47 13.03 -0.13
CA GLN A 37 -8.56 13.85 -0.63
C GLN A 37 -8.88 15.03 0.28
N LYS A 38 -8.89 14.79 1.59
CA LYS A 38 -9.23 15.85 2.51
C LYS A 38 -8.15 16.89 2.65
N GLY A 39 -6.91 16.46 2.57
CA GLY A 39 -5.80 17.40 2.62
C GLY A 39 -5.59 18.08 3.96
N ASN A 40 -6.31 17.67 5.00
CA ASN A 40 -6.16 18.30 6.31
C ASN A 40 -5.31 17.48 7.26
N GLN A 41 -4.83 16.33 6.84
CA GLN A 41 -4.03 15.47 7.68
C GLN A 41 -2.62 15.47 7.12
N ARG A 42 -1.68 15.84 7.95
CA ARG A 42 -0.31 15.95 7.49
C ARG A 42 0.42 14.63 7.49
N LEU A 43 0.22 13.83 8.51
CA LEU A 43 0.89 12.55 8.64
C LEU A 43 -0.13 11.44 8.77
N ILE A 44 0.23 10.27 8.27
CA ILE A 44 -0.60 9.09 8.46
C ILE A 44 0.31 7.96 8.93
N GLU A 45 -0.16 7.20 9.90
CA GLU A 45 0.60 6.09 10.45
C GLU A 45 0.01 4.78 9.98
N LEU A 46 0.85 3.88 9.50
CA LEU A 46 0.43 2.60 8.95
C LEU A 46 1.13 1.47 9.67
N THR A 47 0.41 0.40 9.93
CA THR A 47 0.98 -0.80 10.53
C THR A 47 0.81 -1.96 9.57
N CYS A 48 1.55 -3.04 9.81
CA CYS A 48 1.53 -4.20 8.94
C CYS A 48 1.17 -5.43 9.75
N GLU A 49 0.24 -6.24 9.25
CA GLU A 49 -0.14 -7.46 9.97
C GLU A 49 0.82 -8.61 9.71
N LYS A 50 1.54 -8.57 8.60
CA LYS A 50 2.49 -9.63 8.32
C LYS A 50 3.79 -9.47 9.10
N VAL A 51 4.25 -8.24 9.25
CA VAL A 51 5.48 -7.96 9.95
C VAL A 51 5.13 -7.28 11.25
N GLU A 52 5.26 -8.01 12.37
CA GLU A 52 4.95 -7.46 13.67
C GLU A 52 5.83 -6.28 13.97
N ASP A 53 5.30 -5.35 14.66
CA ASP A 53 6.02 -4.14 15.09
C ASP A 53 6.44 -3.22 13.97
N LYS A 54 6.07 -3.52 12.74
CA LYS A 54 6.36 -2.60 11.65
C LYS A 54 5.38 -1.44 11.68
N LYS A 55 5.90 -0.23 11.68
CA LYS A 55 5.09 0.96 11.71
C LYS A 55 5.73 1.97 10.77
N ILE A 56 4.94 2.56 9.91
CA ILE A 56 5.40 3.54 8.95
C ILE A 56 4.61 4.81 9.15
N THR A 57 5.29 5.94 9.26
CA THR A 57 4.63 7.24 9.31
C THR A 57 4.99 7.98 8.03
N VAL A 58 3.99 8.44 7.31
CA VAL A 58 4.16 9.01 5.99
C VAL A 58 3.62 10.43 5.93
N LEU A 59 4.34 11.30 5.24
CA LEU A 59 3.84 12.64 4.94
C LEU A 59 2.82 12.49 3.82
N VAL A 60 1.58 12.81 4.10
CA VAL A 60 0.50 12.60 3.14
C VAL A 60 0.76 13.35 1.84
N SER A 61 1.35 14.55 1.94
CA SER A 61 1.60 15.35 0.75
C SER A 61 2.63 14.74 -0.20
N GLU A 62 3.37 13.73 0.25
CA GLU A 62 4.38 13.09 -0.59
C GLU A 62 3.87 11.85 -1.29
N ILE A 63 2.63 11.47 -1.06
CA ILE A 63 2.07 10.28 -1.66
C ILE A 63 1.57 10.61 -3.07
N ILE A 64 2.04 9.87 -4.06
CA ILE A 64 1.59 10.11 -5.43
C ILE A 64 0.70 8.99 -5.96
N ALA A 65 0.71 7.83 -5.33
CA ALA A 65 -0.15 6.73 -5.75
C ALA A 65 -0.32 5.72 -4.63
N VAL A 66 -1.45 5.05 -4.63
CA VAL A 66 -1.73 3.99 -3.65
C VAL A 66 -2.36 2.86 -4.44
N GLN A 67 -1.94 1.63 -4.17
CA GLN A 67 -2.59 0.50 -4.82
C GLN A 67 -2.82 -0.62 -3.82
N ILE A 68 -3.81 -1.43 -4.10
CA ILE A 68 -4.18 -2.54 -3.25
C ILE A 68 -4.35 -3.76 -4.15
N TYR A 69 -3.85 -4.89 -3.70
CA TYR A 69 -4.01 -6.14 -4.45
C TYR A 69 -3.79 -7.33 -3.52
N GLU A 70 -4.27 -8.47 -3.96
CA GLU A 70 -4.07 -9.68 -3.20
C GLU A 70 -2.75 -10.29 -3.64
N LYS A 71 -1.88 -10.55 -2.69
CA LYS A 71 -0.60 -11.15 -3.01
C LYS A 71 -0.70 -12.62 -2.69
N THR A 72 -0.61 -13.46 -3.70
CA THR A 72 -0.65 -14.89 -3.49
C THR A 72 0.75 -15.39 -3.23
N SER A 73 0.85 -16.47 -2.51
CA SER A 73 2.15 -17.08 -2.26
C SER A 73 2.53 -18.02 -3.38
N SER A 74 1.65 -18.20 -4.32
CA SER A 74 1.90 -19.14 -5.39
C SER A 74 2.97 -18.65 -6.31
N SER A 75 3.76 -19.56 -6.81
CA SER A 75 4.81 -19.19 -7.73
C SER A 75 4.25 -18.64 -9.03
N GLY A 76 3.06 -18.99 -9.35
CA GLY A 76 2.46 -18.49 -10.57
C GLY A 76 2.36 -16.99 -10.58
N SER A 77 2.32 -16.40 -9.42
CA SER A 77 2.19 -14.96 -9.35
C SER A 77 3.40 -14.28 -9.96
N SER A 78 4.42 -14.98 -10.21
CA SER A 78 5.61 -14.36 -10.70
C SER A 78 5.39 -13.74 -12.04
N LYS A 79 4.36 -14.14 -12.67
CA LYS A 79 4.24 -13.52 -13.87
C LYS A 79 3.50 -12.39 -13.71
N ARG A 80 3.66 -11.62 -13.69
CA ARG A 80 3.07 -10.53 -13.52
C ARG A 80 3.10 -9.83 -14.56
N PRO A 81 2.51 -9.54 -15.14
CA PRO A 81 2.55 -8.94 -16.22
C PRO A 81 3.00 -7.74 -16.34
N GLY A 82 3.00 -7.86 -16.21
CA GLY A 82 3.21 -7.19 -16.23
C GLY A 82 3.43 -6.17 -16.49
N PHE A 83 3.84 -6.24 -16.56
CA PHE A 83 4.13 -5.53 -16.53
C PHE A 83 4.48 -5.22 -17.16
N SER A 84 4.58 -5.57 -17.18
CA SER A 84 4.80 -5.50 -17.50
C SER A 84 4.56 -4.92 -18.21
N LEU A 85 4.87 -5.01 -18.43
CA LEU A 85 4.63 -4.76 -18.76
C LEU A 85 4.14 -4.48 -19.31
N GLN A 86 4.31 -4.71 -19.52
CA GLN A 86 3.94 -4.84 -19.66
C GLN A 86 3.46 -4.52 -19.83
N ASN A 87 3.73 -4.63 -20.16
CA ASN A 87 3.44 -4.75 -20.01
C ASN A 87 3.19 -4.68 -20.05
#